data_e0f4ac86a1207524ab2662034eb51230
#
_entry.id   e0f4ac86a1207524ab2662034eb51230
#
_cell.length_a   1.000
_cell.length_b   1.000
_cell.length_c   1.000
_cell.angle_alpha   90.00
_cell.angle_beta   90.00
_cell.angle_gamma   90.00
#
_symmetry.space_group_name_H-M   'P 1'
#
loop_
_entity.id
_entity.type
_entity.pdbx_description
1 polymer ?
#
loop_
_entity_poly.entity_id
_entity_poly.type
_entity_poly.pdbx_seq_one_letter_code
_entity_poly.pdbx_strand_id
1 'polypeptide(L)'
;MTWAQQRRFAGHWFPEVELVPTDGLVETLRQTKDEGEIARMTAAAAMADAALAAVRHRLGESPTEAEIALELEWQMRRLGADGPSFQTIVASGPNAAMPHHRAGGRRITEGDPVVIDFGAQLEGYRSDMTRTVVVGEPTETLARMYDVVLAAQQAGVEAVRAGVAVAAVDEACRSVIREAGWEEAFLHSTGHGIGLDVHEAPRVSASADATLADGHVVTVEPGVYLPEHGGVRIEDTVVVTSDGCRTLTRAPKDRDL
;
A
#
# COMPACT_ATOMS: atom_id res chain seq x y z
N MET A 1 -4.63 19.41 -16.82
CA MET A 1 -4.99 20.32 -17.93
C MET A 1 -4.20 19.91 -19.16
N THR A 2 -4.84 19.80 -20.35
CA THR A 2 -4.12 19.52 -21.61
C THR A 2 -3.48 20.78 -22.17
N TRP A 3 -2.46 20.63 -23.03
CA TRP A 3 -1.86 21.78 -23.75
C TRP A 3 -2.89 22.59 -24.56
N ALA A 4 -3.86 21.93 -25.20
CA ALA A 4 -4.93 22.58 -25.93
C ALA A 4 -5.87 23.39 -25.00
N GLN A 5 -6.16 22.90 -23.81
CA GLN A 5 -6.92 23.63 -22.80
C GLN A 5 -6.15 24.86 -22.32
N GLN A 6 -4.86 24.72 -22.01
CA GLN A 6 -4.01 25.82 -21.59
C GLN A 6 -4.00 26.96 -22.64
N ARG A 7 -3.86 26.62 -23.93
CA ARG A 7 -3.92 27.60 -25.01
C ARG A 7 -5.28 28.31 -25.13
N ARG A 8 -6.39 27.61 -24.85
CA ARG A 8 -7.73 28.24 -24.82
C ARG A 8 -7.87 29.17 -23.61
N PHE A 9 -7.34 28.79 -22.45
CA PHE A 9 -7.31 29.67 -21.28
C PHE A 9 -6.57 30.97 -21.59
N ALA A 10 -5.33 30.88 -22.10
CA ALA A 10 -4.49 32.04 -22.36
C ALA A 10 -5.01 32.91 -23.52
N GLY A 11 -5.50 32.30 -24.61
CA GLY A 11 -5.81 33.04 -25.83
C GLY A 11 -7.27 33.41 -26.04
N HIS A 12 -8.21 32.77 -25.30
CA HIS A 12 -9.63 32.98 -25.55
C HIS A 12 -10.43 33.33 -24.28
N TRP A 13 -10.20 32.64 -23.17
CA TRP A 13 -11.00 32.85 -21.96
C TRP A 13 -10.42 33.92 -21.04
N PHE A 14 -9.11 34.03 -20.98
CA PHE A 14 -8.41 34.98 -20.13
C PHE A 14 -7.25 35.68 -20.89
N PRO A 15 -7.55 36.38 -22.02
CA PRO A 15 -6.51 36.94 -22.87
C PRO A 15 -5.70 38.09 -22.20
N GLU A 16 -6.26 38.71 -21.18
CA GLU A 16 -5.62 39.81 -20.45
C GLU A 16 -4.93 39.36 -19.14
N VAL A 17 -4.92 38.05 -18.88
CA VAL A 17 -4.35 37.46 -17.63
C VAL A 17 -3.03 36.78 -17.95
N GLU A 18 -2.00 37.10 -17.19
CA GLU A 18 -0.75 36.35 -17.23
C GLU A 18 -0.95 34.99 -16.54
N LEU A 19 -0.78 33.89 -17.29
CA LEU A 19 -0.80 32.54 -16.76
C LEU A 19 0.60 32.14 -16.29
N VAL A 20 0.80 32.05 -15.00
CA VAL A 20 2.08 31.66 -14.39
C VAL A 20 2.06 30.15 -14.13
N PRO A 21 2.98 29.36 -14.73
CA PRO A 21 3.09 27.94 -14.43
C PRO A 21 3.57 27.78 -12.97
N THR A 22 2.90 26.91 -12.24
CA THR A 22 3.29 26.50 -10.89
C THR A 22 3.37 24.98 -10.83
N ASP A 23 4.26 24.46 -10.00
CA ASP A 23 4.43 23.04 -9.78
C ASP A 23 4.38 22.74 -8.29
N GLY A 24 3.74 21.64 -7.91
CA GLY A 24 3.74 21.11 -6.55
C GLY A 24 2.94 21.90 -5.49
N LEU A 25 2.26 23.01 -5.83
CA LEU A 25 1.53 23.82 -4.83
C LEU A 25 0.40 23.05 -4.15
N VAL A 26 -0.46 22.43 -4.96
CA VAL A 26 -1.60 21.65 -4.46
C VAL A 26 -1.11 20.33 -3.85
N GLU A 27 -0.16 19.71 -4.49
CA GLU A 27 0.46 18.48 -4.06
C GLU A 27 1.13 18.62 -2.69
N THR A 28 1.78 19.76 -2.43
CA THR A 28 2.38 20.08 -1.11
C THR A 28 1.30 20.23 -0.03
N LEU A 29 0.20 20.92 -0.33
CA LEU A 29 -0.90 21.07 0.62
C LEU A 29 -1.56 19.72 0.95
N ARG A 30 -1.67 18.83 -0.02
CA ARG A 30 -2.26 17.50 0.14
C ARG A 30 -1.42 16.53 0.99
N GLN A 31 -0.13 16.80 1.19
CA GLN A 31 0.73 15.92 1.99
C GLN A 31 0.29 15.87 3.45
N THR A 32 -0.09 17.04 4.02
CA THR A 32 -0.54 17.14 5.41
C THR A 32 -2.06 17.04 5.47
N LYS A 33 -2.57 16.01 6.10
CA LYS A 33 -4.01 15.74 6.26
C LYS A 33 -4.52 16.37 7.54
N ASP A 34 -5.68 16.97 7.48
CA ASP A 34 -6.42 17.41 8.66
C ASP A 34 -7.13 16.24 9.36
N GLU A 35 -7.72 16.48 10.53
CA GLU A 35 -8.43 15.45 11.29
C GLU A 35 -9.62 14.86 10.54
N GLY A 36 -10.33 15.66 9.72
CA GLY A 36 -11.47 15.22 8.93
C GLY A 36 -11.03 14.31 7.77
N GLU A 37 -9.91 14.62 7.12
CA GLU A 37 -9.31 13.80 6.08
C GLU A 37 -8.80 12.47 6.66
N ILE A 38 -8.10 12.51 7.80
CA ILE A 38 -7.63 11.31 8.51
C ILE A 38 -8.81 10.43 8.96
N ALA A 39 -9.92 11.02 9.39
CA ALA A 39 -11.10 10.26 9.77
C ALA A 39 -11.69 9.48 8.59
N ARG A 40 -11.77 10.08 7.39
CA ARG A 40 -12.22 9.39 6.15
C ARG A 40 -11.28 8.25 5.76
N MET A 41 -9.97 8.50 5.80
CA MET A 41 -8.97 7.47 5.52
C MET A 41 -9.04 6.31 6.53
N THR A 42 -9.25 6.62 7.82
CA THR A 42 -9.44 5.61 8.86
C THR A 42 -10.70 4.77 8.61
N ALA A 43 -11.78 5.41 8.20
CA ALA A 43 -13.02 4.69 7.87
C ALA A 43 -12.85 3.81 6.61
N ALA A 44 -12.15 4.31 5.57
CA ALA A 44 -11.82 3.53 4.38
C ALA A 44 -10.94 2.30 4.75
N ALA A 45 -9.93 2.48 5.60
CA ALA A 45 -9.09 1.39 6.09
C ALA A 45 -9.90 0.35 6.88
N ALA A 46 -10.81 0.78 7.75
CA ALA A 46 -11.67 -0.13 8.49
C ALA A 46 -12.61 -0.97 7.60
N MET A 47 -13.07 -0.40 6.47
CA MET A 47 -13.85 -1.15 5.47
C MET A 47 -12.98 -2.22 4.79
N ALA A 48 -11.73 -1.90 4.46
CA ALA A 48 -10.79 -2.86 3.89
C ALA A 48 -10.45 -3.98 4.89
N ASP A 49 -10.16 -3.64 6.16
CA ASP A 49 -9.92 -4.62 7.23
C ASP A 49 -11.09 -5.60 7.38
N ALA A 50 -12.32 -5.08 7.43
CA ALA A 50 -13.54 -5.88 7.57
C ALA A 50 -13.81 -6.74 6.32
N ALA A 51 -13.51 -6.23 5.12
CA ALA A 51 -13.63 -6.99 3.87
C ALA A 51 -12.67 -8.18 3.86
N LEU A 52 -11.40 -7.99 4.25
CA LEU A 52 -10.44 -9.10 4.35
C LEU A 52 -10.89 -10.14 5.38
N ALA A 53 -11.33 -9.70 6.55
CA ALA A 53 -11.82 -10.60 7.60
C ALA A 53 -13.00 -11.48 7.10
N ALA A 54 -13.87 -10.91 6.26
CA ALA A 54 -15.00 -11.64 5.67
C ALA A 54 -14.59 -12.63 4.58
N VAL A 55 -13.48 -12.38 3.87
CA VAL A 55 -13.08 -13.16 2.67
C VAL A 55 -11.97 -14.16 2.96
N ARG A 56 -11.12 -13.90 3.96
CA ARG A 56 -9.89 -14.66 4.22
C ARG A 56 -10.10 -16.17 4.26
N HIS A 57 -11.15 -16.66 4.93
CA HIS A 57 -11.43 -18.09 5.04
C HIS A 57 -11.64 -18.80 3.69
N ARG A 58 -12.11 -18.07 2.68
CA ARG A 58 -12.35 -18.61 1.34
C ARG A 58 -11.08 -19.01 0.59
N LEU A 59 -9.91 -18.50 1.01
CA LEU A 59 -8.62 -18.89 0.42
C LEU A 59 -8.41 -20.43 0.50
N GLY A 60 -8.92 -21.09 1.53
CA GLY A 60 -8.86 -22.54 1.69
C GLY A 60 -9.83 -23.34 0.80
N GLU A 61 -10.74 -22.68 0.08
CA GLU A 61 -11.73 -23.31 -0.80
C GLU A 61 -11.26 -23.46 -2.25
N SER A 62 -9.97 -23.23 -2.52
CA SER A 62 -9.36 -23.24 -3.87
C SER A 62 -10.04 -22.28 -4.88
N PRO A 63 -10.34 -21.04 -4.51
CA PRO A 63 -10.86 -20.05 -5.44
C PRO A 63 -9.79 -19.63 -6.44
N THR A 64 -10.19 -18.94 -7.50
CA THR A 64 -9.25 -18.22 -8.35
C THR A 64 -8.87 -16.87 -7.71
N GLU A 65 -7.70 -16.32 -8.10
CA GLU A 65 -7.27 -14.98 -7.69
C GLU A 65 -8.34 -13.93 -8.03
N ALA A 66 -8.94 -14.02 -9.21
CA ALA A 66 -9.98 -13.11 -9.66
C ALA A 66 -11.27 -13.21 -8.82
N GLU A 67 -11.66 -14.41 -8.37
CA GLU A 67 -12.81 -14.58 -7.49
C GLU A 67 -12.59 -13.91 -6.13
N ILE A 68 -11.38 -14.02 -5.56
CA ILE A 68 -11.04 -13.35 -4.29
C ILE A 68 -11.00 -11.83 -4.46
N ALA A 69 -10.37 -11.32 -5.54
CA ALA A 69 -10.33 -9.90 -5.81
C ALA A 69 -11.75 -9.30 -5.93
N LEU A 70 -12.63 -9.95 -6.71
CA LEU A 70 -14.02 -9.52 -6.88
C LEU A 70 -14.79 -9.55 -5.56
N GLU A 71 -14.60 -10.57 -4.74
CA GLU A 71 -15.28 -10.69 -3.45
C GLU A 71 -14.84 -9.59 -2.48
N LEU A 72 -13.54 -9.26 -2.42
CA LEU A 72 -13.01 -8.15 -1.62
C LEU A 72 -13.65 -6.82 -2.04
N GLU A 73 -13.67 -6.51 -3.35
CA GLU A 73 -14.27 -5.29 -3.86
C GLU A 73 -15.77 -5.20 -3.55
N TRP A 74 -16.47 -6.32 -3.66
CA TRP A 74 -17.90 -6.40 -3.33
C TRP A 74 -18.15 -6.19 -1.83
N GLN A 75 -17.34 -6.78 -0.96
CA GLN A 75 -17.46 -6.60 0.48
C GLN A 75 -17.18 -5.14 0.90
N MET A 76 -16.13 -4.51 0.34
CA MET A 76 -15.85 -3.10 0.60
C MET A 76 -17.04 -2.20 0.22
N ARG A 77 -17.67 -2.44 -0.95
CA ARG A 77 -18.87 -1.70 -1.38
C ARG A 77 -20.05 -1.95 -0.46
N ARG A 78 -20.27 -3.18 -0.01
CA ARG A 78 -21.36 -3.50 0.95
C ARG A 78 -21.17 -2.79 2.29
N LEU A 79 -19.94 -2.53 2.69
CA LEU A 79 -19.58 -1.81 3.90
C LEU A 79 -19.68 -0.27 3.74
N GLY A 80 -19.99 0.22 2.54
CA GLY A 80 -20.24 1.62 2.26
C GLY A 80 -19.12 2.34 1.51
N ALA A 81 -18.10 1.64 1.02
CA ALA A 81 -17.06 2.23 0.17
C ALA A 81 -17.64 2.68 -1.19
N ASP A 82 -17.16 3.80 -1.71
CA ASP A 82 -17.45 4.28 -3.07
C ASP A 82 -16.94 3.30 -4.14
N GLY A 83 -15.85 2.59 -3.82
CA GLY A 83 -15.21 1.60 -4.68
C GLY A 83 -13.89 1.12 -4.11
N PRO A 84 -13.16 0.30 -4.88
CA PRO A 84 -11.77 0.00 -4.54
C PRO A 84 -10.90 1.26 -4.71
N SER A 85 -9.87 1.36 -3.90
CA SER A 85 -8.86 2.43 -3.95
C SER A 85 -8.07 2.39 -5.26
N PHE A 86 -7.78 1.20 -5.71
CA PHE A 86 -7.07 0.84 -6.95
C PHE A 86 -7.49 -0.56 -7.38
N GLN A 87 -6.92 -1.05 -8.48
CA GLN A 87 -7.18 -2.42 -8.93
C GLN A 87 -6.62 -3.42 -7.93
N THR A 88 -7.49 -4.18 -7.27
CA THR A 88 -7.12 -5.19 -6.27
C THR A 88 -6.13 -6.21 -6.83
N ILE A 89 -5.01 -6.40 -6.13
CA ILE A 89 -4.02 -7.42 -6.43
C ILE A 89 -4.30 -8.64 -5.55
N VAL A 90 -4.44 -9.79 -6.18
CA VAL A 90 -4.39 -11.10 -5.54
C VAL A 90 -3.41 -11.94 -6.34
N ALA A 91 -2.25 -12.22 -5.75
CA ALA A 91 -1.16 -12.93 -6.39
C ALA A 91 -0.82 -14.17 -5.59
N SER A 92 -1.01 -15.35 -6.17
CA SER A 92 -0.85 -16.61 -5.47
C SER A 92 0.29 -17.48 -6.02
N GLY A 93 0.96 -18.22 -5.16
CA GLY A 93 2.06 -19.12 -5.53
C GLY A 93 3.14 -18.40 -6.36
N PRO A 94 3.47 -18.85 -7.59
CA PRO A 94 4.47 -18.19 -8.45
C PRO A 94 4.12 -16.75 -8.81
N ASN A 95 2.82 -16.41 -8.91
CA ASN A 95 2.37 -15.06 -9.21
C ASN A 95 2.71 -14.08 -8.08
N ALA A 96 2.79 -14.55 -6.84
CA ALA A 96 3.18 -13.74 -5.69
C ALA A 96 4.59 -13.15 -5.82
N ALA A 97 5.46 -13.72 -6.67
CA ALA A 97 6.77 -13.15 -6.98
C ALA A 97 6.71 -11.91 -7.89
N MET A 98 5.52 -11.53 -8.36
CA MET A 98 5.29 -10.36 -9.21
C MET A 98 4.57 -9.26 -8.41
N PRO A 99 5.27 -8.18 -7.98
CA PRO A 99 4.69 -7.17 -7.09
C PRO A 99 3.38 -6.53 -7.59
N HIS A 100 3.24 -6.36 -8.91
CA HIS A 100 2.08 -5.74 -9.56
C HIS A 100 1.28 -6.74 -10.41
N HIS A 101 1.15 -7.98 -9.94
CA HIS A 101 0.36 -9.00 -10.62
C HIS A 101 -1.10 -8.56 -10.76
N ARG A 102 -1.73 -9.00 -11.86
CA ARG A 102 -3.17 -8.82 -12.05
C ARG A 102 -3.90 -10.12 -11.75
N ALA A 103 -4.81 -10.08 -10.79
CA ALA A 103 -5.61 -11.23 -10.38
C ALA A 103 -6.26 -11.92 -11.60
N GLY A 104 -5.99 -13.20 -11.78
CA GLY A 104 -6.37 -13.98 -12.93
C GLY A 104 -7.11 -15.27 -12.60
N GLY A 105 -7.15 -16.18 -13.56
CA GLY A 105 -7.83 -17.46 -13.43
C GLY A 105 -7.02 -18.55 -12.70
N ARG A 106 -5.82 -18.24 -12.16
CA ARG A 106 -5.06 -19.21 -11.37
C ARG A 106 -5.83 -19.55 -10.10
N ARG A 107 -5.98 -20.86 -9.83
CA ARG A 107 -6.56 -21.35 -8.58
C ARG A 107 -5.52 -21.31 -7.47
N ILE A 108 -5.94 -20.81 -6.33
CA ILE A 108 -5.17 -20.83 -5.09
C ILE A 108 -5.15 -22.28 -4.57
N THR A 109 -3.96 -22.77 -4.22
CA THR A 109 -3.76 -24.15 -3.78
C THR A 109 -2.98 -24.21 -2.47
N GLU A 110 -3.03 -25.34 -1.81
CA GLU A 110 -2.26 -25.60 -0.59
C GLU A 110 -0.75 -25.38 -0.82
N GLY A 111 -0.09 -24.75 0.12
CA GLY A 111 1.31 -24.33 0.06
C GLY A 111 1.54 -22.97 -0.61
N ASP A 112 0.52 -22.37 -1.23
CA ASP A 112 0.68 -21.06 -1.89
C ASP A 112 0.81 -19.91 -0.87
N PRO A 113 1.81 -19.02 -1.01
CA PRO A 113 1.68 -17.66 -0.53
C PRO A 113 0.65 -16.92 -1.37
N VAL A 114 -0.19 -16.14 -0.73
CA VAL A 114 -1.18 -15.27 -1.39
C VAL A 114 -0.96 -13.84 -0.92
N VAL A 115 -0.37 -13.02 -1.77
CA VAL A 115 -0.23 -11.58 -1.57
C VAL A 115 -1.55 -10.93 -1.98
N ILE A 116 -2.19 -10.25 -1.04
CA ILE A 116 -3.46 -9.55 -1.21
C ILE A 116 -3.20 -8.07 -0.93
N ASP A 117 -3.21 -7.25 -1.97
CA ASP A 117 -2.97 -5.82 -1.90
C ASP A 117 -4.21 -5.07 -2.43
N PHE A 118 -4.83 -4.30 -1.57
CA PHE A 118 -6.14 -3.72 -1.82
C PHE A 118 -6.43 -2.57 -0.85
N GLY A 119 -7.40 -1.76 -1.22
CA GLY A 119 -7.89 -0.68 -0.37
C GLY A 119 -9.28 -0.23 -0.79
N ALA A 120 -9.97 0.48 0.11
CA ALA A 120 -11.26 1.09 -0.12
C ALA A 120 -11.12 2.58 -0.40
N GLN A 121 -12.05 3.13 -1.17
CA GLN A 121 -12.25 4.57 -1.34
C GLN A 121 -13.51 5.02 -0.62
N LEU A 122 -13.44 6.11 0.13
CA LEU A 122 -14.57 6.73 0.82
C LEU A 122 -14.47 8.25 0.71
N GLU A 123 -15.51 8.89 0.15
CA GLU A 123 -15.58 10.35 -0.06
C GLU A 123 -14.33 10.94 -0.73
N GLY A 124 -13.78 10.19 -1.71
CA GLY A 124 -12.57 10.55 -2.44
C GLY A 124 -11.27 10.11 -1.78
N TYR A 125 -11.24 9.85 -0.49
CA TYR A 125 -10.04 9.41 0.23
C TYR A 125 -9.83 7.90 0.10
N ARG A 126 -8.57 7.50 0.08
CA ARG A 126 -8.14 6.14 -0.22
C ARG A 126 -7.47 5.49 0.99
N SER A 127 -7.64 4.19 1.14
CA SER A 127 -6.82 3.34 1.99
C SER A 127 -5.97 2.40 1.15
N ASP A 128 -4.93 1.86 1.76
CA ASP A 128 -3.99 0.94 1.14
C ASP A 128 -3.47 -0.05 2.18
N MET A 129 -3.45 -1.33 1.82
CA MET A 129 -3.00 -2.38 2.72
C MET A 129 -2.64 -3.64 1.95
N THR A 130 -1.48 -4.22 2.28
CA THR A 130 -1.12 -5.56 1.83
C THR A 130 -1.06 -6.53 3.00
N ARG A 131 -1.61 -7.72 2.79
CA ARG A 131 -1.39 -8.90 3.65
C ARG A 131 -0.98 -10.08 2.81
N THR A 132 -0.05 -10.86 3.32
CA THR A 132 0.29 -12.16 2.74
C THR A 132 -0.24 -13.26 3.66
N VAL A 133 -0.96 -14.21 3.08
CA VAL A 133 -1.49 -15.39 3.79
C VAL A 133 -0.92 -16.63 3.11
N VAL A 134 -0.61 -17.66 3.88
CA VAL A 134 -0.19 -18.96 3.33
C VAL A 134 -1.33 -19.96 3.50
N VAL A 135 -1.68 -20.64 2.43
CA VAL A 135 -2.70 -21.68 2.46
C VAL A 135 -2.06 -23.01 2.86
N GLY A 136 -2.38 -23.50 4.06
CA GLY A 136 -1.73 -24.69 4.61
C GLY A 136 -0.31 -24.42 5.12
N GLU A 137 0.56 -25.45 5.06
CA GLU A 137 1.90 -25.37 5.63
C GLU A 137 2.90 -24.69 4.68
N PRO A 138 3.60 -23.63 5.11
CA PRO A 138 4.63 -22.98 4.30
C PRO A 138 5.89 -23.86 4.19
N THR A 139 6.62 -23.71 3.09
CA THR A 139 8.01 -24.18 3.04
C THR A 139 8.87 -23.41 4.04
N GLU A 140 10.01 -23.97 4.46
CA GLU A 140 10.97 -23.31 5.37
C GLU A 140 11.41 -21.94 4.82
N THR A 141 11.70 -21.85 3.52
CA THR A 141 12.09 -20.59 2.88
C THR A 141 10.95 -19.58 2.94
N LEU A 142 9.71 -19.97 2.63
CA LEU A 142 8.56 -19.07 2.67
C LEU A 142 8.26 -18.58 4.09
N ALA A 143 8.34 -19.45 5.09
CA ALA A 143 8.19 -19.09 6.48
C ALA A 143 9.23 -18.03 6.90
N ARG A 144 10.52 -18.27 6.54
CA ARG A 144 11.60 -17.31 6.80
C ARG A 144 11.40 -15.98 6.04
N MET A 145 10.93 -16.02 4.79
CA MET A 145 10.59 -14.79 4.03
C MET A 145 9.54 -13.96 4.77
N TYR A 146 8.51 -14.63 5.26
CA TYR A 146 7.44 -13.97 6.01
C TYR A 146 7.96 -13.29 7.28
N ASP A 147 8.73 -14.01 8.08
CA ASP A 147 9.29 -13.50 9.34
C ASP A 147 10.21 -12.28 9.10
N VAL A 148 11.05 -12.35 8.06
CA VAL A 148 11.94 -11.24 7.68
C VAL A 148 11.17 -10.03 7.19
N VAL A 149 10.14 -10.21 6.33
CA VAL A 149 9.32 -9.09 5.84
C VAL A 149 8.50 -8.47 6.97
N LEU A 150 7.97 -9.27 7.88
CA LEU A 150 7.26 -8.79 9.05
C LEU A 150 8.18 -7.95 9.96
N ALA A 151 9.39 -8.43 10.23
CA ALA A 151 10.38 -7.69 11.01
C ALA A 151 10.81 -6.38 10.31
N ALA A 152 11.00 -6.41 8.99
CA ALA A 152 11.31 -5.23 8.20
C ALA A 152 10.19 -4.19 8.24
N GLN A 153 8.93 -4.64 8.15
CA GLN A 153 7.77 -3.77 8.21
C GLN A 153 7.62 -3.13 9.60
N GLN A 154 7.84 -3.88 10.65
CA GLN A 154 7.84 -3.36 12.02
C GLN A 154 8.94 -2.30 12.21
N ALA A 155 10.18 -2.58 11.77
CA ALA A 155 11.29 -1.64 11.85
C ALA A 155 10.99 -0.34 11.08
N GLY A 156 10.37 -0.44 9.89
CA GLY A 156 9.94 0.72 9.12
C GLY A 156 8.89 1.56 9.85
N VAL A 157 7.86 0.93 10.40
CA VAL A 157 6.80 1.62 11.18
C VAL A 157 7.37 2.29 12.42
N GLU A 158 8.28 1.64 13.15
CA GLU A 158 8.95 2.20 14.34
C GLU A 158 9.85 3.40 13.99
N ALA A 159 10.38 3.46 12.77
CA ALA A 159 11.17 4.59 12.30
C ALA A 159 10.32 5.82 11.90
N VAL A 160 9.02 5.65 11.65
CA VAL A 160 8.13 6.74 11.23
C VAL A 160 7.83 7.69 12.37
N ARG A 161 8.26 8.95 12.24
CA ARG A 161 7.87 10.09 13.08
C ARG A 161 8.18 11.42 12.40
N ALA A 162 7.58 12.50 12.86
CA ALA A 162 7.90 13.83 12.35
C ALA A 162 9.39 14.18 12.53
N GLY A 163 9.97 14.83 11.53
CA GLY A 163 11.39 15.21 11.50
C GLY A 163 12.33 14.11 10.98
N VAL A 164 11.85 12.90 10.69
CA VAL A 164 12.67 11.82 10.12
C VAL A 164 12.69 11.92 8.60
N ALA A 165 13.87 11.77 8.00
CA ALA A 165 14.02 11.65 6.56
C ALA A 165 13.35 10.36 6.05
N VAL A 166 12.62 10.42 4.94
CA VAL A 166 11.95 9.25 4.35
C VAL A 166 12.95 8.15 3.97
N ALA A 167 14.18 8.52 3.59
CA ALA A 167 15.25 7.57 3.30
C ALA A 167 15.69 6.76 4.55
N ALA A 168 15.54 7.31 5.76
CA ALA A 168 15.85 6.58 6.98
C ALA A 168 14.78 5.51 7.29
N VAL A 169 13.52 5.75 6.94
CA VAL A 169 12.44 4.75 7.04
C VAL A 169 12.68 3.62 6.03
N ASP A 170 13.07 3.96 4.79
CA ASP A 170 13.43 2.97 3.76
C ASP A 170 14.63 2.12 4.20
N GLU A 171 15.68 2.74 4.76
CA GLU A 171 16.85 2.02 5.26
C GLU A 171 16.51 1.10 6.45
N ALA A 172 15.59 1.51 7.32
CA ALA A 172 15.16 0.65 8.42
C ALA A 172 14.55 -0.67 7.92
N CYS A 173 13.76 -0.64 6.85
CA CYS A 173 13.24 -1.85 6.21
C CYS A 173 14.34 -2.62 5.46
N ARG A 174 15.16 -1.92 4.65
CA ARG A 174 16.17 -2.55 3.80
C ARG A 174 17.28 -3.23 4.59
N SER A 175 17.70 -2.66 5.71
CA SER A 175 18.73 -3.27 6.55
C SER A 175 18.33 -4.66 7.03
N VAL A 176 17.09 -4.85 7.47
CA VAL A 176 16.58 -6.17 7.92
C VAL A 176 16.58 -7.18 6.76
N ILE A 177 16.12 -6.77 5.58
CA ILE A 177 16.08 -7.63 4.39
C ILE A 177 17.49 -7.94 3.89
N ARG A 178 18.43 -6.97 3.96
CA ARG A 178 19.85 -7.11 3.60
C ARG A 178 20.56 -8.09 4.52
N GLU A 179 20.33 -8.01 5.83
CA GLU A 179 20.89 -8.94 6.82
C GLU A 179 20.42 -10.38 6.60
N ALA A 180 19.22 -10.55 6.06
CA ALA A 180 18.70 -11.86 5.67
C ALA A 180 19.30 -12.38 4.34
N GLY A 181 20.08 -11.55 3.60
CA GLY A 181 20.67 -11.90 2.31
C GLY A 181 19.76 -11.70 1.10
N TRP A 182 18.67 -10.93 1.23
CA TRP A 182 17.66 -10.75 0.18
C TRP A 182 17.51 -9.31 -0.32
N GLU A 183 18.50 -8.46 -0.19
CA GLU A 183 18.46 -7.05 -0.62
C GLU A 183 18.02 -6.89 -2.07
N GLU A 184 18.58 -7.73 -2.98
CA GLU A 184 18.23 -7.71 -4.41
C GLU A 184 16.81 -8.20 -4.73
N ALA A 185 16.15 -8.83 -3.76
CA ALA A 185 14.78 -9.29 -3.89
C ALA A 185 13.73 -8.28 -3.39
N PHE A 186 14.16 -7.12 -2.86
CA PHE A 186 13.29 -6.00 -2.51
C PHE A 186 13.27 -4.98 -3.65
N LEU A 187 12.31 -5.12 -4.56
CA LEU A 187 12.31 -4.54 -5.90
C LEU A 187 11.72 -3.13 -6.02
N HIS A 188 11.13 -2.59 -4.96
CA HIS A 188 10.41 -1.30 -4.98
C HIS A 188 10.77 -0.40 -3.80
N SER A 189 10.17 0.79 -3.71
CA SER A 189 10.28 1.68 -2.56
C SER A 189 9.57 1.10 -1.34
N THR A 190 9.98 1.53 -0.16
CA THR A 190 9.34 1.11 1.09
C THR A 190 7.92 1.65 1.24
N GLY A 191 7.56 2.73 0.49
CA GLY A 191 6.21 3.26 0.54
C GLY A 191 6.05 4.60 -0.17
N HIS A 192 4.90 5.20 0.04
CA HIS A 192 4.47 6.46 -0.58
C HIS A 192 3.45 7.19 0.30
N GLY A 193 3.25 8.48 0.04
CA GLY A 193 2.12 9.22 0.55
C GLY A 193 0.81 8.73 -0.07
N ILE A 194 -0.28 8.85 0.66
CA ILE A 194 -1.62 8.45 0.22
C ILE A 194 -2.67 9.44 0.71
N GLY A 195 -3.75 9.62 -0.03
CA GLY A 195 -4.84 10.53 0.32
C GLY A 195 -5.95 10.51 -0.71
N LEU A 196 -6.11 11.57 -1.49
CA LEU A 196 -7.03 11.65 -2.63
C LEU A 196 -6.56 10.81 -3.82
N ASP A 197 -5.25 10.65 -3.97
CA ASP A 197 -4.66 9.67 -4.89
C ASP A 197 -4.00 8.54 -4.09
N VAL A 198 -3.88 7.36 -4.70
CA VAL A 198 -3.18 6.23 -4.08
C VAL A 198 -1.72 6.60 -3.84
N HIS A 199 -1.06 7.14 -4.87
CA HIS A 199 0.33 7.55 -4.78
C HIS A 199 0.43 9.09 -4.76
N GLU A 200 0.81 9.61 -3.59
CA GLU A 200 1.10 11.02 -3.37
C GLU A 200 2.52 11.20 -2.82
N ALA A 201 2.97 12.44 -2.72
CA ALA A 201 4.16 12.76 -1.93
C ALA A 201 3.85 12.68 -0.41
N PRO A 202 4.87 12.39 0.42
CA PRO A 202 6.23 12.07 0.04
C PRO A 202 6.41 10.59 -0.37
N ARG A 203 7.32 10.31 -1.30
CA ARG A 203 7.76 8.94 -1.56
C ARG A 203 8.69 8.47 -0.46
N VAL A 204 8.49 7.27 0.07
CA VAL A 204 9.36 6.66 1.08
C VAL A 204 10.35 5.72 0.40
N SER A 205 11.53 6.23 0.07
CA SER A 205 12.58 5.48 -0.67
C SER A 205 13.97 6.01 -0.38
N ALA A 206 14.99 5.21 -0.62
CA ALA A 206 16.39 5.58 -0.44
C ALA A 206 16.83 6.82 -1.24
N SER A 207 16.20 7.10 -2.38
CA SER A 207 16.55 8.22 -3.27
C SER A 207 15.71 9.47 -3.05
N ALA A 208 14.71 9.44 -2.17
CA ALA A 208 13.84 10.58 -1.92
C ALA A 208 14.48 11.54 -0.90
N ASP A 209 14.46 12.82 -1.23
CA ASP A 209 14.92 13.92 -0.36
C ASP A 209 13.70 14.63 0.24
N ALA A 210 13.07 13.97 1.21
CA ALA A 210 11.92 14.51 1.93
C ALA A 210 12.02 14.17 3.41
N THR A 211 11.37 14.98 4.23
CA THR A 211 11.26 14.78 5.69
C THR A 211 9.79 14.61 6.04
N LEU A 212 9.49 13.62 6.87
CA LEU A 212 8.15 13.39 7.38
C LEU A 212 7.72 14.54 8.30
N ALA A 213 6.48 14.96 8.19
CA ALA A 213 5.87 15.97 9.05
C ALA A 213 4.61 15.41 9.73
N ASP A 214 4.23 16.03 10.83
CA ASP A 214 2.98 15.71 11.52
C ASP A 214 1.79 15.86 10.57
N GLY A 215 0.87 14.88 10.57
CA GLY A 215 -0.26 14.83 9.64
C GLY A 215 0.05 14.25 8.25
N HIS A 216 1.31 13.92 7.92
CA HIS A 216 1.57 13.11 6.73
C HIS A 216 0.94 11.71 6.90
N VAL A 217 0.42 11.16 5.82
CA VAL A 217 -0.06 9.76 5.78
C VAL A 217 0.74 9.02 4.73
N VAL A 218 1.42 7.95 5.15
CA VAL A 218 2.32 7.18 4.28
C VAL A 218 2.10 5.68 4.45
N THR A 219 2.44 4.90 3.42
CA THR A 219 2.52 3.43 3.49
C THR A 219 3.91 2.99 3.94
N VAL A 220 3.98 1.82 4.59
CA VAL A 220 5.22 1.09 4.92
C VAL A 220 4.99 -0.36 4.49
N GLU A 221 5.57 -0.74 3.34
CA GLU A 221 5.21 -1.94 2.58
C GLU A 221 6.43 -2.75 2.08
N PRO A 222 7.42 -3.07 2.90
CA PRO A 222 8.54 -3.89 2.41
C PRO A 222 8.06 -5.23 1.88
N GLY A 223 8.77 -5.77 0.87
CA GLY A 223 8.48 -7.06 0.29
C GLY A 223 9.73 -7.77 -0.22
N VAL A 224 9.67 -9.10 -0.22
CA VAL A 224 10.70 -10.00 -0.79
C VAL A 224 10.05 -10.88 -1.84
N TYR A 225 10.64 -10.92 -3.03
CA TYR A 225 10.09 -11.61 -4.19
C TYR A 225 11.13 -12.56 -4.78
N LEU A 226 10.92 -13.87 -4.59
CA LEU A 226 11.81 -14.92 -5.06
C LEU A 226 11.05 -15.80 -6.07
N PRO A 227 11.38 -15.78 -7.37
CA PRO A 227 10.61 -16.48 -8.41
C PRO A 227 10.30 -17.94 -8.13
N GLU A 228 11.20 -18.65 -7.44
CA GLU A 228 11.05 -20.06 -7.11
C GLU A 228 10.22 -20.31 -5.83
N HIS A 229 9.96 -19.27 -5.03
CA HIS A 229 9.30 -19.38 -3.73
C HIS A 229 8.05 -18.51 -3.61
N GLY A 230 7.76 -17.68 -4.62
CA GLY A 230 6.72 -16.67 -4.57
C GLY A 230 7.18 -15.35 -3.96
N GLY A 231 6.29 -14.63 -3.33
CA GLY A 231 6.57 -13.33 -2.70
C GLY A 231 5.83 -13.13 -1.40
N VAL A 232 6.35 -12.23 -0.59
CA VAL A 232 5.73 -11.75 0.64
C VAL A 232 5.82 -10.23 0.65
N ARG A 233 4.70 -9.54 0.87
CA ARG A 233 4.59 -8.12 1.19
C ARG A 233 3.66 -7.97 2.38
N ILE A 234 4.06 -7.12 3.32
CA ILE A 234 3.25 -6.74 4.47
C ILE A 234 3.28 -5.22 4.55
N GLU A 235 2.11 -4.62 4.62
CA GLU A 235 1.94 -3.18 4.53
C GLU A 235 0.95 -2.65 5.53
N ASP A 236 1.25 -1.50 6.09
CA ASP A 236 0.29 -0.64 6.76
C ASP A 236 0.35 0.79 6.23
N THR A 237 -0.81 1.44 6.20
CA THR A 237 -0.93 2.90 6.12
C THR A 237 -0.85 3.49 7.51
N VAL A 238 0.03 4.48 7.71
CA VAL A 238 0.25 5.13 9.01
C VAL A 238 0.13 6.65 8.91
N VAL A 239 -0.41 7.29 9.94
CA VAL A 239 -0.38 8.75 10.14
C VAL A 239 0.84 9.09 10.97
N VAL A 240 1.66 9.99 10.48
CA VAL A 240 2.83 10.54 11.19
C VAL A 240 2.37 11.44 12.32
N THR A 241 2.96 11.30 13.50
CA THR A 241 2.76 12.15 14.67
C THR A 241 4.09 12.74 15.14
N SER A 242 4.05 13.68 16.06
CA SER A 242 5.25 14.33 16.63
C SER A 242 6.22 13.36 17.29
N ASP A 243 5.73 12.26 17.86
CA ASP A 243 6.48 11.30 18.68
C ASP A 243 6.51 9.87 18.11
N GLY A 244 5.88 9.65 16.95
CA GLY A 244 5.81 8.33 16.30
C GLY A 244 4.84 8.31 15.13
N CYS A 245 4.04 7.25 15.05
CA CYS A 245 2.94 7.17 14.10
C CYS A 245 1.74 6.39 14.67
N ARG A 246 0.60 6.55 14.02
CA ARG A 246 -0.63 5.81 14.31
C ARG A 246 -1.06 5.03 13.07
N THR A 247 -1.13 3.72 13.20
CA THR A 247 -1.56 2.83 12.11
C THR A 247 -3.06 2.99 11.86
N LEU A 248 -3.45 3.12 10.59
CA LEU A 248 -4.85 3.19 10.16
C LEU A 248 -5.42 1.81 9.82
N THR A 249 -4.62 0.94 9.19
CA THR A 249 -4.97 -0.44 8.83
C THR A 249 -4.73 -1.39 10.00
N ARG A 250 -5.67 -2.29 10.27
CA ARG A 250 -5.66 -3.11 11.50
C ARG A 250 -5.88 -4.60 11.25
N ALA A 251 -6.00 -5.03 10.00
CA ALA A 251 -6.11 -6.44 9.70
C ALA A 251 -4.90 -7.21 10.28
N PRO A 252 -5.12 -8.38 10.90
CA PRO A 252 -4.04 -9.18 11.48
C PRO A 252 -2.94 -9.47 10.46
N LYS A 253 -1.71 -9.55 10.97
CA LYS A 253 -0.51 -9.92 10.20
C LYS A 253 -0.16 -11.39 10.47
N ASP A 254 -1.18 -12.24 10.58
CA ASP A 254 -0.99 -13.67 10.77
C ASP A 254 -0.77 -14.32 9.41
N ARG A 255 0.28 -15.12 9.29
CA ARG A 255 0.61 -15.88 8.08
C ARG A 255 -0.40 -16.96 7.79
N ASP A 256 -0.80 -17.67 8.81
CA ASP A 256 -1.61 -18.89 8.69
C ASP A 256 -3.09 -18.53 8.43
N LEU A 257 -3.75 -19.34 7.60
CA LEU A 257 -5.13 -19.15 7.18
C LEU A 257 -6.13 -19.35 8.34
#